data_9fc3010d1b69f031101f69e95ddd20a1
#
_entry.id   9fc3010d1b69f031101f69e95ddd20a1
#
_cell.length_a   1.000
_cell.length_b   1.000
_cell.length_c   1.000
_cell.angle_alpha   90.00
_cell.angle_beta   90.00
_cell.angle_gamma   90.00
#
_symmetry.space_group_name_H-M   'P 1'
#
loop_
_entity.id
_entity.type
_entity.pdbx_description
1 polymer ?
#
loop_
_entity_poly.entity_id
_entity_poly.type
_entity_poly.pdbx_seq_one_letter_code
_entity_poly.pdbx_strand_id
1 'polypeptide(L)'
;MDYQPLTLAIADDHNLFRKGVLELLKAFEEITLVADASNGAELLDLVETNLPDVIMLDLEMPEMDGVDTSRYLLSKYPGVNILIMSTYGDEALVESLLEEGVKGYLLKNSEPEELRQALQALKTGHSFFSSGIKIELPYK
;
A
#
# COMPACT_ATOMS: atom_id res chain seq x y z
N MET A 1 4.33 -8.69 -27.10
CA MET A 1 3.73 -8.61 -25.77
C MET A 1 4.25 -7.39 -25.04
N ASP A 2 3.32 -6.59 -24.57
CA ASP A 2 3.69 -5.36 -23.88
C ASP A 2 3.90 -5.63 -22.40
N TYR A 3 5.14 -5.60 -21.99
CA TYR A 3 5.46 -5.75 -20.58
C TYR A 3 5.37 -4.37 -19.93
N GLN A 4 4.47 -4.26 -18.99
CA GLN A 4 4.28 -3.00 -18.27
C GLN A 4 4.61 -3.21 -16.81
N PRO A 5 5.74 -2.67 -16.35
CA PRO A 5 6.09 -2.81 -14.94
C PRO A 5 5.09 -2.05 -14.07
N LEU A 6 4.87 -2.58 -12.88
CA LEU A 6 4.06 -1.93 -11.87
C LEU A 6 4.91 -0.87 -11.19
N THR A 7 4.44 0.37 -11.15
CA THR A 7 5.15 1.42 -10.41
C THR A 7 4.62 1.48 -8.99
N LEU A 8 5.54 1.63 -8.05
CA LEU A 8 5.22 1.54 -6.63
C LEU A 8 5.84 2.67 -5.84
N ALA A 9 5.07 3.25 -4.93
CA ALA A 9 5.60 4.16 -3.92
C ALA A 9 5.38 3.51 -2.55
N ILE A 10 6.31 3.77 -1.63
CA ILE A 10 6.20 3.25 -0.27
C ILE A 10 6.41 4.37 0.73
N ALA A 11 5.63 4.38 1.80
CA ALA A 11 5.82 5.29 2.92
C ALA A 11 5.76 4.49 4.22
N ASP A 12 6.82 4.54 5.01
CA ASP A 12 6.93 3.80 6.27
C ASP A 12 8.06 4.42 7.08
N ASP A 13 7.78 4.74 8.36
CA ASP A 13 8.79 5.34 9.21
C ASP A 13 9.69 4.30 9.87
N HIS A 14 9.38 3.01 9.73
CA HIS A 14 10.23 1.93 10.24
C HIS A 14 11.36 1.67 9.24
N ASN A 15 12.48 2.35 9.43
CA ASN A 15 13.58 2.28 8.47
C ASN A 15 14.04 0.86 8.17
N LEU A 16 14.14 0.03 9.20
CA LEU A 16 14.60 -1.34 9.01
C LEU A 16 13.62 -2.15 8.15
N PHE A 17 12.33 -2.02 8.43
CA PHE A 17 11.33 -2.71 7.64
C PHE A 17 11.30 -2.19 6.21
N ARG A 18 11.33 -0.86 6.05
CA ARG A 18 11.29 -0.26 4.72
C ARG A 18 12.48 -0.71 3.87
N LYS A 19 13.68 -0.71 4.46
CA LYS A 19 14.87 -1.15 3.74
C LYS A 19 14.77 -2.62 3.35
N GLY A 20 14.19 -3.44 4.22
CA GLY A 20 13.97 -4.84 3.90
C GLY A 20 13.04 -5.03 2.71
N VAL A 21 11.96 -4.25 2.67
CA VAL A 21 11.03 -4.31 1.55
C VAL A 21 11.73 -3.86 0.27
N LEU A 22 12.52 -2.79 0.34
CA LEU A 22 13.22 -2.31 -0.85
C LEU A 22 14.19 -3.36 -1.41
N GLU A 23 14.88 -4.09 -0.52
CA GLU A 23 15.75 -5.17 -0.95
C GLU A 23 14.95 -6.28 -1.62
N LEU A 24 13.81 -6.62 -1.02
CA LEU A 24 12.95 -7.66 -1.55
C LEU A 24 12.43 -7.30 -2.94
N LEU A 25 12.06 -6.03 -3.13
CA LEU A 25 11.51 -5.59 -4.40
C LEU A 25 12.50 -5.71 -5.55
N LYS A 26 13.79 -5.71 -5.25
CA LYS A 26 14.81 -5.89 -6.30
C LYS A 26 14.70 -7.24 -6.98
N ALA A 27 14.14 -8.24 -6.29
CA ALA A 27 13.95 -9.57 -6.87
C ALA A 27 12.69 -9.65 -7.72
N PHE A 28 11.82 -8.65 -7.65
CA PHE A 28 10.57 -8.63 -8.43
C PHE A 28 10.77 -7.73 -9.65
N GLU A 29 11.14 -8.34 -10.77
CA GLU A 29 11.45 -7.58 -11.98
C GLU A 29 10.28 -6.76 -12.50
N GLU A 30 9.07 -7.20 -12.22
CA GLU A 30 7.88 -6.51 -12.71
C GLU A 30 7.52 -5.27 -11.90
N ILE A 31 8.28 -4.96 -10.82
CA ILE A 31 7.97 -3.84 -9.94
C ILE A 31 9.08 -2.80 -10.02
N THR A 32 8.68 -1.55 -10.22
CA THR A 32 9.60 -0.41 -10.26
C THR A 32 9.26 0.55 -9.14
N LEU A 33 10.19 0.75 -8.22
CA LEU A 33 9.99 1.69 -7.14
C LEU A 33 10.20 3.11 -7.66
N VAL A 34 9.21 3.99 -7.48
CA VAL A 34 9.29 5.36 -7.94
C VAL A 34 9.35 6.37 -6.80
N ALA A 35 9.02 5.96 -5.58
CA ALA A 35 9.11 6.85 -4.43
C ALA A 35 9.32 6.04 -3.16
N ASP A 36 10.17 6.55 -2.29
CA ASP A 36 10.53 5.92 -1.02
C ASP A 36 10.50 7.02 0.04
N ALA A 37 9.48 6.99 0.88
CA ALA A 37 9.23 8.05 1.86
C ALA A 37 9.24 7.50 3.27
N SER A 38 9.65 8.32 4.23
CA SER A 38 9.67 7.94 5.63
C SER A 38 8.45 8.44 6.40
N ASN A 39 7.60 9.23 5.75
CA ASN A 39 6.36 9.71 6.37
C ASN A 39 5.37 10.13 5.29
N GLY A 40 4.14 10.43 5.74
CA GLY A 40 3.07 10.74 4.80
C GLY A 40 3.28 12.04 4.03
N ALA A 41 3.79 13.07 4.70
CA ALA A 41 4.00 14.36 4.04
C ALA A 41 5.03 14.23 2.92
N GLU A 42 6.11 13.51 3.17
CA GLU A 42 7.14 13.28 2.16
C GLU A 42 6.56 12.50 0.98
N LEU A 43 5.72 11.51 1.28
CA LEU A 43 5.09 10.72 0.22
C LEU A 43 4.23 11.61 -0.68
N LEU A 44 3.43 12.50 -0.08
CA LEU A 44 2.54 13.35 -0.86
C LEU A 44 3.32 14.24 -1.82
N ASP A 45 4.47 14.75 -1.38
CA ASP A 45 5.32 15.55 -2.25
C ASP A 45 5.84 14.72 -3.42
N LEU A 46 6.27 13.50 -3.15
CA LEU A 46 6.88 12.65 -4.18
C LEU A 46 5.88 12.19 -5.22
N VAL A 47 4.67 11.83 -4.82
CA VAL A 47 3.68 11.33 -5.78
C VAL A 47 3.00 12.44 -6.57
N GLU A 48 3.16 13.68 -6.16
CA GLU A 48 2.57 14.80 -6.87
C GLU A 48 3.09 14.91 -8.30
N THR A 49 4.36 14.58 -8.50
CA THR A 49 4.96 14.63 -9.82
C THR A 49 4.82 13.33 -10.60
N ASN A 50 4.58 12.23 -9.91
CA ASN A 50 4.51 10.93 -10.56
C ASN A 50 3.65 9.99 -9.74
N LEU A 51 2.37 9.89 -10.07
CA LEU A 51 1.45 9.01 -9.35
C LEU A 51 1.72 7.56 -9.74
N PRO A 52 2.07 6.70 -8.79
CA PRO A 52 2.37 5.30 -9.11
C PRO A 52 1.11 4.45 -9.28
N ASP A 53 1.31 3.24 -9.76
CA ASP A 53 0.20 2.28 -9.87
C ASP A 53 -0.33 1.88 -8.51
N VAL A 54 0.57 1.69 -7.52
CA VAL A 54 0.20 1.28 -6.17
C VAL A 54 0.99 2.09 -5.16
N ILE A 55 0.35 2.49 -4.08
CA ILE A 55 1.01 3.14 -2.96
C ILE A 55 0.92 2.23 -1.75
N MET A 56 2.07 1.78 -1.24
CA MET A 56 2.16 1.03 0.01
C MET A 56 2.31 2.01 1.15
N LEU A 57 1.43 1.94 2.12
CA LEU A 57 1.34 2.96 3.14
C LEU A 57 1.27 2.34 4.52
N ASP A 58 2.24 2.65 5.37
CA ASP A 58 2.22 2.20 6.76
C ASP A 58 1.07 2.91 7.49
N LEU A 59 0.32 2.15 8.25
CA LEU A 59 -0.81 2.70 8.99
C LEU A 59 -0.34 3.66 10.09
N GLU A 60 0.78 3.31 10.73
CA GLU A 60 1.27 4.08 11.88
C GLU A 60 2.52 4.86 11.51
N MET A 61 2.37 6.17 11.34
CA MET A 61 3.48 7.08 11.06
C MET A 61 3.31 8.34 11.88
N PRO A 62 4.43 9.02 12.24
CA PRO A 62 4.32 10.26 12.98
C PRO A 62 3.74 11.38 12.13
N GLU A 63 3.18 12.39 12.77
CA GLU A 63 2.62 13.60 12.17
C GLU A 63 1.39 13.30 11.31
N MET A 64 1.56 12.70 10.16
CA MET A 64 0.45 12.36 9.29
C MET A 64 0.43 10.86 9.10
N ASP A 65 -0.47 10.17 9.80
CA ASP A 65 -0.52 8.71 9.77
C ASP A 65 -1.13 8.17 8.48
N GLY A 66 -1.17 6.83 8.39
CA GLY A 66 -1.65 6.19 7.18
C GLY A 66 -3.11 6.45 6.88
N VAL A 67 -3.92 6.62 7.93
CA VAL A 67 -5.35 6.91 7.72
C VAL A 67 -5.53 8.28 7.08
N ASP A 68 -4.89 9.28 7.67
CA ASP A 68 -4.99 10.65 7.14
C ASP A 68 -4.41 10.75 5.75
N THR A 69 -3.26 10.10 5.55
CA THR A 69 -2.59 10.11 4.25
C THR A 69 -3.45 9.45 3.18
N SER A 70 -4.06 8.31 3.51
CA SER A 70 -4.90 7.61 2.53
C SER A 70 -6.14 8.42 2.18
N ARG A 71 -6.74 9.09 3.17
CA ARG A 71 -7.91 9.93 2.91
C ARG A 71 -7.57 11.09 1.98
N TYR A 72 -6.42 11.72 2.21
CA TYR A 72 -5.97 12.80 1.34
C TYR A 72 -5.76 12.30 -0.08
N LEU A 73 -5.08 11.16 -0.22
CA LEU A 73 -4.78 10.60 -1.53
C LEU A 73 -6.05 10.22 -2.29
N LEU A 74 -7.01 9.60 -1.59
CA LEU A 74 -8.25 9.20 -2.23
C LEU A 74 -9.07 10.40 -2.67
N SER A 75 -9.00 11.49 -1.91
CA SER A 75 -9.71 12.72 -2.25
C SER A 75 -9.08 13.40 -3.47
N LYS A 76 -7.75 13.43 -3.51
CA LYS A 76 -7.03 14.15 -4.57
C LYS A 76 -6.90 13.31 -5.85
N TYR A 77 -6.74 12.00 -5.70
CA TYR A 77 -6.53 11.10 -6.84
C TYR A 77 -7.57 9.97 -6.79
N PRO A 78 -8.81 10.23 -7.21
CA PRO A 78 -9.84 9.19 -7.18
C PRO A 78 -9.38 7.96 -7.97
N GLY A 79 -9.57 6.79 -7.40
CA GLY A 79 -9.16 5.55 -8.04
C GLY A 79 -7.73 5.13 -7.75
N VAL A 80 -6.99 5.90 -6.94
CA VAL A 80 -5.63 5.49 -6.58
C VAL A 80 -5.65 4.16 -5.81
N ASN A 81 -4.69 3.30 -6.10
CA ASN A 81 -4.61 1.99 -5.45
C ASN A 81 -3.72 2.08 -4.21
N ILE A 82 -4.33 1.99 -3.04
CA ILE A 82 -3.60 2.07 -1.78
C ILE A 82 -3.59 0.71 -1.09
N LEU A 83 -2.40 0.25 -0.73
CA LEU A 83 -2.19 -0.96 0.07
C LEU A 83 -1.68 -0.53 1.43
N ILE A 84 -2.51 -0.70 2.44
CA ILE A 84 -2.12 -0.36 3.82
C ILE A 84 -1.30 -1.50 4.40
N MET A 85 -0.26 -1.15 5.17
CA MET A 85 0.55 -2.13 5.88
C MET A 85 0.45 -1.86 7.38
N SER A 86 0.39 -2.92 8.17
CA SER A 86 0.33 -2.79 9.62
C SER A 86 0.89 -4.04 10.29
N THR A 87 1.28 -3.92 11.56
CA THR A 87 1.77 -5.06 12.32
C THR A 87 0.63 -5.95 12.81
N TYR A 88 -0.59 -5.42 12.86
CA TYR A 88 -1.75 -6.19 13.29
C TYR A 88 -2.99 -5.71 12.54
N GLY A 89 -4.00 -6.58 12.49
CA GLY A 89 -5.24 -6.25 11.81
C GLY A 89 -6.30 -5.81 12.80
N ASP A 90 -6.82 -4.61 12.60
CA ASP A 90 -7.97 -4.10 13.34
C ASP A 90 -9.14 -4.15 12.36
N GLU A 91 -10.04 -5.11 12.57
CA GLU A 91 -11.12 -5.35 11.63
C GLU A 91 -11.99 -4.12 11.37
N ALA A 92 -12.32 -3.38 12.44
CA ALA A 92 -13.16 -2.20 12.29
C ALA A 92 -12.47 -1.14 11.47
N LEU A 93 -11.18 -0.92 11.70
CA LEU A 93 -10.42 0.07 10.95
C LEU A 93 -10.26 -0.36 9.50
N VAL A 94 -9.98 -1.64 9.27
CA VAL A 94 -9.82 -2.16 7.91
C VAL A 94 -11.12 -1.96 7.13
N GLU A 95 -12.26 -2.29 7.74
CA GLU A 95 -13.55 -2.11 7.07
C GLU A 95 -13.82 -0.64 6.76
N SER A 96 -13.49 0.25 7.68
CA SER A 96 -13.65 1.67 7.47
C SER A 96 -12.83 2.16 6.30
N LEU A 97 -11.57 1.73 6.23
CA LEU A 97 -10.68 2.13 5.14
C LEU A 97 -11.17 1.59 3.80
N LEU A 98 -11.70 0.37 3.79
CA LEU A 98 -12.25 -0.20 2.58
C LEU A 98 -13.43 0.61 2.05
N GLU A 99 -14.31 1.03 2.97
CA GLU A 99 -15.46 1.84 2.57
C GLU A 99 -15.02 3.16 1.97
N GLU A 100 -13.87 3.66 2.39
CA GLU A 100 -13.33 4.92 1.88
C GLU A 100 -12.58 4.76 0.56
N GLY A 101 -12.30 3.53 0.15
CA GLY A 101 -11.69 3.27 -1.14
C GLY A 101 -10.30 2.64 -1.14
N VAL A 102 -9.78 2.33 0.05
CA VAL A 102 -8.51 1.60 0.14
C VAL A 102 -8.72 0.20 -0.45
N LYS A 103 -7.77 -0.26 -1.25
CA LYS A 103 -7.93 -1.50 -2.00
C LYS A 103 -7.31 -2.71 -1.32
N GLY A 104 -6.37 -2.53 -0.42
CA GLY A 104 -5.74 -3.67 0.19
C GLY A 104 -5.17 -3.41 1.57
N TYR A 105 -4.93 -4.49 2.30
CA TYR A 105 -4.39 -4.43 3.65
C TYR A 105 -3.45 -5.62 3.83
N LEU A 106 -2.19 -5.35 4.13
CA LEU A 106 -1.16 -6.37 4.25
C LEU A 106 -0.53 -6.31 5.63
N LEU A 107 -0.45 -7.45 6.28
CA LEU A 107 0.25 -7.53 7.56
C LEU A 107 1.75 -7.50 7.31
N LYS A 108 2.50 -6.78 8.15
CA LYS A 108 3.94 -6.63 7.96
C LYS A 108 4.71 -7.93 8.13
N ASN A 109 4.11 -8.93 8.78
CA ASN A 109 4.76 -10.25 8.90
C ASN A 109 4.38 -11.20 7.77
N SER A 110 3.79 -10.69 6.71
CA SER A 110 3.43 -11.52 5.55
C SER A 110 4.66 -12.02 4.82
N GLU A 111 4.50 -13.14 4.12
CA GLU A 111 5.57 -13.70 3.32
C GLU A 111 5.80 -12.86 2.07
N PRO A 112 7.03 -12.88 1.51
CA PRO A 112 7.32 -12.09 0.30
C PRO A 112 6.38 -12.38 -0.86
N GLU A 113 5.98 -13.61 -1.04
CA GLU A 113 5.07 -13.95 -2.13
C GLU A 113 3.69 -13.31 -1.94
N GLU A 114 3.27 -13.18 -0.68
CA GLU A 114 2.00 -12.54 -0.38
C GLU A 114 2.04 -11.06 -0.76
N LEU A 115 3.17 -10.39 -0.51
CA LEU A 115 3.35 -9.01 -0.94
C LEU A 115 3.24 -8.89 -2.46
N ARG A 116 3.91 -9.80 -3.17
CA ARG A 116 3.90 -9.78 -4.62
C ARG A 116 2.48 -9.96 -5.15
N GLN A 117 1.75 -10.92 -4.58
CA GLN A 117 0.36 -11.16 -4.99
C GLN A 117 -0.52 -9.95 -4.72
N ALA A 118 -0.30 -9.27 -3.58
CA ALA A 118 -1.08 -8.09 -3.24
C ALA A 118 -0.87 -6.98 -4.27
N LEU A 119 0.38 -6.73 -4.64
CA LEU A 119 0.69 -5.68 -5.60
C LEU A 119 0.09 -5.98 -6.96
N GLN A 120 0.18 -7.23 -7.41
CA GLN A 120 -0.40 -7.61 -8.68
C GLN A 120 -1.92 -7.51 -8.67
N ALA A 121 -2.55 -7.88 -7.55
CA ALA A 121 -4.00 -7.80 -7.45
C ALA A 121 -4.47 -6.35 -7.55
N LEU A 122 -3.81 -5.45 -6.84
CA LEU A 122 -4.20 -4.04 -6.86
C LEU A 122 -3.99 -3.42 -8.24
N LYS A 123 -2.91 -3.79 -8.92
CA LYS A 123 -2.67 -3.24 -10.26
C LYS A 123 -3.80 -3.62 -11.23
N THR A 124 -4.36 -4.80 -11.08
CA THR A 124 -5.41 -5.27 -11.98
C THR A 124 -6.81 -4.91 -11.50
N GLY A 125 -6.91 -4.06 -10.48
CA GLY A 125 -8.20 -3.57 -10.01
C GLY A 125 -8.88 -4.41 -8.96
N HIS A 126 -8.18 -5.40 -8.42
CA HIS A 126 -8.73 -6.27 -7.39
C HIS A 126 -8.30 -5.80 -6.01
N SER A 127 -9.02 -6.24 -4.99
CA SER A 127 -8.65 -5.99 -3.60
C SER A 127 -7.81 -7.14 -3.09
N PHE A 128 -7.05 -6.89 -2.02
CA PHE A 128 -6.23 -7.93 -1.41
C PHE A 128 -6.14 -7.74 0.10
N PHE A 129 -6.28 -8.82 0.83
CA PHE A 129 -6.18 -8.81 2.30
C PHE A 129 -5.34 -9.98 2.76
N SER A 130 -4.42 -9.71 3.70
CA SER A 130 -3.59 -10.76 4.28
C SER A 130 -4.45 -11.86 4.89
N SER A 131 -3.97 -13.09 4.84
CA SER A 131 -4.72 -14.24 5.32
C SER A 131 -5.05 -14.16 6.80
N GLY A 132 -4.30 -13.41 7.60
CA GLY A 132 -4.57 -13.25 9.01
C GLY A 132 -5.67 -12.25 9.35
N ILE A 133 -6.21 -11.57 8.35
CA ILE A 133 -7.23 -10.55 8.56
C ILE A 133 -8.59 -11.12 8.20
N LYS A 134 -9.50 -11.06 9.18
CA LYS A 134 -10.87 -11.54 8.96
C LYS A 134 -11.77 -10.35 8.71
N ILE A 135 -12.31 -10.29 7.51
CA ILE A 135 -13.20 -9.21 7.12
C ILE A 135 -14.47 -9.81 6.57
N GLU A 136 -15.60 -9.33 7.09
CA GLU A 136 -16.88 -9.66 6.51
C GLU A 136 -17.25 -8.55 5.55
N LEU A 137 -17.16 -8.85 4.27
CA LEU A 137 -17.54 -7.87 3.27
C LEU A 137 -19.05 -7.93 3.10
N PRO A 138 -19.73 -6.79 3.21
CA PRO A 138 -21.19 -6.79 3.09
C PRO A 138 -21.65 -7.08 1.66
N TYR A 139 -20.75 -7.10 0.72
CA TYR A 139 -21.07 -7.39 -0.67
C TYR A 139 -19.94 -8.23 -1.25
N LYS A 140 -20.28 -9.05 -2.19
CA LYS A 140 -19.28 -9.90 -2.82
C LYS A 140 -19.01 -9.46 -4.23
#